data_f2547976a185ebda303354e542fb8ccf
#
_entry.id   f2547976a185ebda303354e542fb8ccf
#
_cell.length_a   1.000
_cell.length_b   1.000
_cell.length_c   1.000
_cell.angle_alpha   90.00
_cell.angle_beta   90.00
_cell.angle_gamma   90.00
#
_symmetry.space_group_name_H-M   'P 1'
#
loop_
_entity.id
_entity.type
_entity.pdbx_description
1 polymer ?
#
loop_
_entity_poly.entity_id
_entity_poly.type
_entity_poly.pdbx_seq_one_letter_code
_entity_poly.pdbx_strand_id
1 'polypeptide(L)'
;DKEYRWSIFGQQLLIGPKYLPGIFKSEKLSSSRSYLAKQLAGEKLPTNTDQWDGYPVEREKFYETISKSQSNVILAGDSHNSWFSNLYDKNNNFIGVEVGAPAISSPSFGDTFGEQTQTVEQAFVEENDDLIWVNGRYKGYVSLDITEEHIDVSFKYVSTVKSKDYTALKPSFFRVEHNKPFSS
;
A
#
# COMPACT_ATOMS: atom_id res chain seq x y z
N ASP A 1 -23.43 -18.64 16.19
CA ASP A 1 -22.26 -18.04 15.54
C ASP A 1 -22.60 -16.62 15.17
N LYS A 2 -21.87 -15.62 15.72
CA LYS A 2 -22.02 -14.24 15.30
C LYS A 2 -21.34 -14.12 13.94
N GLU A 3 -22.09 -13.88 12.91
CA GLU A 3 -21.54 -13.47 11.61
C GLU A 3 -20.96 -12.07 11.75
N TYR A 4 -19.63 -11.97 11.77
CA TYR A 4 -18.94 -10.70 11.69
C TYR A 4 -19.00 -10.20 10.23
N ARG A 5 -19.41 -8.96 10.05
CA ARG A 5 -19.44 -8.32 8.72
C ARG A 5 -18.04 -8.03 8.20
N TRP A 6 -17.13 -7.62 9.09
CA TRP A 6 -15.78 -7.21 8.75
C TRP A 6 -14.75 -7.95 9.58
N SER A 7 -13.67 -8.34 8.95
CA SER A 7 -12.45 -8.82 9.61
C SER A 7 -11.33 -7.83 9.35
N ILE A 8 -10.84 -7.20 10.42
CA ILE A 8 -9.77 -6.21 10.32
C ILE A 8 -8.52 -6.78 10.94
N PHE A 9 -7.46 -6.87 10.12
CA PHE A 9 -6.16 -7.42 10.52
C PHE A 9 -5.14 -6.29 10.63
N GLY A 10 -4.75 -5.94 11.86
CA GLY A 10 -3.64 -5.01 12.10
C GLY A 10 -2.32 -5.77 12.12
N GLN A 11 -1.41 -5.39 11.24
CA GLN A 11 -0.06 -5.98 11.16
C GLN A 11 0.96 -4.92 10.72
N GLN A 12 2.27 -5.24 10.77
CA GLN A 12 3.30 -4.23 10.51
C GLN A 12 3.55 -3.98 9.03
N LEU A 13 3.64 -5.04 8.23
CA LEU A 13 4.24 -5.04 6.88
C LEU A 13 3.19 -5.05 5.79
N LEU A 14 3.49 -4.50 4.63
CA LEU A 14 2.64 -4.65 3.46
C LEU A 14 2.57 -6.14 3.05
N ILE A 15 1.35 -6.61 2.78
CA ILE A 15 1.10 -8.00 2.40
C ILE A 15 0.85 -8.17 0.89
N GLY A 16 0.21 -7.18 0.25
CA GLY A 16 -0.01 -7.20 -1.18
C GLY A 16 1.32 -7.09 -1.95
N PRO A 17 1.51 -7.85 -3.03
CA PRO A 17 2.74 -7.77 -3.82
C PRO A 17 3.07 -6.35 -4.27
N LYS A 18 4.35 -5.99 -4.18
CA LYS A 18 4.84 -4.69 -4.66
C LYS A 18 6.11 -4.91 -5.48
N TYR A 19 5.95 -4.84 -6.79
CA TYR A 19 7.06 -5.02 -7.74
C TYR A 19 7.72 -3.68 -8.07
N LEU A 20 9.03 -3.75 -8.29
CA LEU A 20 9.86 -2.60 -8.60
C LEU A 20 9.59 -2.12 -10.03
N PRO A 21 9.07 -0.91 -10.23
CA PRO A 21 8.76 -0.39 -11.56
C PRO A 21 9.97 -0.28 -12.49
N GLY A 22 9.73 -0.49 -13.79
CA GLY A 22 10.75 -0.41 -14.83
C GLY A 22 11.48 0.94 -14.91
N ILE A 23 10.86 2.02 -14.46
CA ILE A 23 11.47 3.36 -14.40
C ILE A 23 12.76 3.40 -13.58
N PHE A 24 12.94 2.47 -12.64
CA PHE A 24 14.16 2.34 -11.84
C PHE A 24 15.37 1.75 -12.60
N LYS A 25 15.22 1.40 -13.87
CA LYS A 25 16.36 1.18 -14.80
C LYS A 25 17.13 2.48 -15.04
N SER A 26 16.47 3.64 -14.91
CA SER A 26 17.10 4.95 -15.09
C SER A 26 18.07 5.28 -13.95
N GLU A 27 19.26 5.75 -14.30
CA GLU A 27 20.27 6.18 -13.31
C GLU A 27 19.79 7.33 -12.42
N LYS A 28 18.93 8.21 -12.93
CA LYS A 28 18.39 9.35 -12.19
C LYS A 28 17.56 8.94 -10.97
N LEU A 29 16.87 7.80 -11.04
CA LEU A 29 15.96 7.32 -9.99
C LEU A 29 16.56 6.19 -9.16
N SER A 30 17.67 5.61 -9.58
CA SER A 30 18.20 4.38 -9.01
C SER A 30 19.60 4.50 -8.42
N SER A 31 20.08 5.72 -8.15
CA SER A 31 21.45 5.97 -7.67
C SER A 31 21.85 5.17 -6.42
N SER A 32 20.87 4.83 -5.57
CA SER A 32 21.09 4.05 -4.33
C SER A 32 20.82 2.56 -4.46
N ARG A 33 20.37 2.06 -5.61
CA ARG A 33 20.02 0.64 -5.78
C ARG A 33 21.18 -0.15 -6.36
N SER A 34 21.23 -1.46 -6.01
CA SER A 34 22.22 -2.37 -6.57
C SER A 34 22.09 -2.49 -8.09
N TYR A 35 23.18 -2.80 -8.78
CA TYR A 35 23.19 -3.05 -10.24
C TYR A 35 22.14 -4.08 -10.64
N LEU A 36 22.01 -5.18 -9.89
CA LEU A 36 21.05 -6.24 -10.17
C LEU A 36 19.59 -5.75 -10.06
N ALA A 37 19.29 -4.95 -9.04
CA ALA A 37 17.94 -4.37 -8.88
C ALA A 37 17.59 -3.45 -10.05
N LYS A 38 18.55 -2.70 -10.58
CA LYS A 38 18.35 -1.88 -11.78
C LYS A 38 18.04 -2.72 -13.02
N GLN A 39 18.76 -3.83 -13.22
CA GLN A 39 18.55 -4.69 -14.40
C GLN A 39 17.18 -5.39 -14.36
N LEU A 40 16.73 -5.78 -13.18
CA LEU A 40 15.49 -6.53 -12.98
C LEU A 40 14.25 -5.66 -12.70
N ALA A 41 14.38 -4.33 -12.61
CA ALA A 41 13.24 -3.44 -12.49
C ALA A 41 12.28 -3.65 -13.68
N GLY A 42 10.97 -3.72 -13.44
CA GLY A 42 9.97 -4.07 -14.45
C GLY A 42 9.90 -5.54 -14.84
N GLU A 43 10.65 -6.41 -14.16
CA GLU A 43 10.63 -7.87 -14.38
C GLU A 43 10.03 -8.60 -13.17
N LYS A 44 9.00 -8.00 -12.56
CA LYS A 44 8.34 -8.52 -11.35
C LYS A 44 9.31 -8.75 -10.18
N LEU A 45 10.37 -7.95 -10.08
CA LEU A 45 11.27 -7.97 -8.94
C LEU A 45 10.56 -7.38 -7.71
N PRO A 46 10.46 -8.09 -6.58
CA PRO A 46 9.93 -7.54 -5.33
C PRO A 46 10.66 -6.26 -4.90
N THR A 47 9.90 -5.27 -4.48
CA THR A 47 10.48 -3.99 -4.00
C THR A 47 11.25 -4.17 -2.71
N ASN A 48 10.73 -5.00 -1.81
CA ASN A 48 11.32 -5.26 -0.49
C ASN A 48 11.01 -6.70 -0.04
N THR A 49 12.05 -7.53 0.07
CA THR A 49 11.93 -8.92 0.52
C THR A 49 11.88 -9.06 2.05
N ASP A 50 12.03 -7.97 2.79
CA ASP A 50 11.80 -7.94 4.25
C ASP A 50 10.30 -7.81 4.60
N GLN A 51 9.46 -7.58 3.60
CA GLN A 51 8.01 -7.65 3.67
C GLN A 51 7.50 -9.03 3.21
N TRP A 52 6.19 -9.19 3.12
CA TRP A 52 5.56 -10.46 2.69
C TRP A 52 5.97 -10.91 1.28
N ASP A 53 6.56 -10.03 0.48
CA ASP A 53 7.15 -10.38 -0.82
C ASP A 53 8.36 -11.33 -0.71
N GLY A 54 9.04 -11.36 0.42
CA GLY A 54 10.05 -12.36 0.72
C GLY A 54 9.48 -13.71 1.16
N TYR A 55 8.19 -13.78 1.44
CA TYR A 55 7.53 -14.96 2.02
C TYR A 55 6.22 -15.34 1.27
N PRO A 56 6.25 -15.50 -0.05
CA PRO A 56 5.05 -15.67 -0.86
C PRO A 56 4.23 -16.93 -0.48
N VAL A 57 4.89 -18.00 -0.05
CA VAL A 57 4.21 -19.22 0.39
C VAL A 57 3.43 -18.99 1.68
N GLU A 58 3.99 -18.27 2.64
CA GLU A 58 3.32 -17.95 3.89
C GLU A 58 2.20 -16.92 3.68
N ARG A 59 2.37 -15.98 2.74
CA ARG A 59 1.30 -15.08 2.31
C ARG A 59 0.09 -15.85 1.80
N GLU A 60 0.28 -16.82 0.93
CA GLU A 60 -0.82 -17.64 0.42
C GLU A 60 -1.53 -18.43 1.53
N LYS A 61 -0.80 -19.00 2.48
CA LYS A 61 -1.40 -19.67 3.65
C LYS A 61 -2.24 -18.71 4.50
N PHE A 62 -1.76 -17.48 4.67
CA PHE A 62 -2.51 -16.44 5.36
C PHE A 62 -3.79 -16.11 4.58
N TYR A 63 -3.71 -15.90 3.27
CA TYR A 63 -4.86 -15.67 2.40
C TYR A 63 -5.88 -16.82 2.46
N GLU A 64 -5.44 -18.07 2.37
CA GLU A 64 -6.29 -19.25 2.53
C GLU A 64 -7.01 -19.28 3.89
N THR A 65 -6.38 -18.77 4.93
CA THR A 65 -6.96 -18.69 6.27
C THR A 65 -8.05 -17.63 6.36
N ILE A 66 -7.76 -16.42 5.88
CA ILE A 66 -8.68 -15.28 5.99
C ILE A 66 -9.79 -15.29 4.91
N SER A 67 -9.60 -16.01 3.81
CA SER A 67 -10.62 -16.15 2.76
C SER A 67 -11.92 -16.81 3.23
N LYS A 68 -11.88 -17.43 4.41
CA LYS A 68 -13.07 -17.98 5.10
C LYS A 68 -13.93 -16.87 5.74
N SER A 69 -13.40 -15.68 5.90
CA SER A 69 -14.10 -14.49 6.37
C SER A 69 -14.75 -13.77 5.19
N GLN A 70 -15.83 -13.03 5.42
CA GLN A 70 -16.57 -12.42 4.32
C GLN A 70 -15.87 -11.18 3.75
N SER A 71 -15.43 -10.24 4.57
CA SER A 71 -14.79 -9.00 4.10
C SER A 71 -13.57 -8.69 4.95
N ASN A 72 -12.41 -8.69 4.31
CA ASN A 72 -11.15 -8.49 5.00
C ASN A 72 -10.56 -7.12 4.67
N VAL A 73 -10.09 -6.41 5.69
CA VAL A 73 -9.29 -5.20 5.58
C VAL A 73 -7.99 -5.42 6.33
N ILE A 74 -6.88 -5.33 5.63
CA ILE A 74 -5.54 -5.47 6.21
C ILE A 74 -4.94 -4.09 6.39
N LEU A 75 -4.58 -3.76 7.62
CA LEU A 75 -3.90 -2.51 7.96
C LEU A 75 -2.42 -2.78 8.11
N ALA A 76 -1.60 -2.00 7.41
CA ALA A 76 -0.15 -2.12 7.42
C ALA A 76 0.53 -0.76 7.64
N GLY A 77 1.79 -0.80 8.03
CA GLY A 77 2.67 0.36 8.23
C GLY A 77 4.03 0.13 7.60
N ASP A 78 5.08 0.42 8.34
CA ASP A 78 6.51 0.17 8.05
C ASP A 78 7.06 0.82 6.76
N SER A 79 6.35 0.76 5.66
CA SER A 79 6.81 1.25 4.35
C SER A 79 6.95 2.78 4.26
N HIS A 80 6.44 3.50 5.26
CA HIS A 80 6.45 4.97 5.37
C HIS A 80 5.66 5.72 4.28
N ASN A 81 5.05 5.02 3.34
CA ASN A 81 4.20 5.58 2.29
C ASN A 81 2.76 5.10 2.48
N SER A 82 1.82 5.87 1.94
CA SER A 82 0.43 5.45 1.89
C SER A 82 0.19 4.51 0.73
N TRP A 83 -0.53 3.42 0.96
CA TRP A 83 -0.88 2.44 -0.06
C TRP A 83 -2.35 2.05 0.05
N PHE A 84 -2.99 1.85 -1.09
CA PHE A 84 -4.32 1.27 -1.14
C PHE A 84 -4.38 0.25 -2.27
N SER A 85 -4.60 -1.02 -1.92
CA SER A 85 -4.56 -2.15 -2.87
C SER A 85 -5.77 -3.05 -2.68
N ASN A 86 -6.25 -3.64 -3.77
CA ASN A 86 -6.99 -4.89 -3.68
C ASN A 86 -6.01 -6.03 -3.43
N LEU A 87 -6.50 -7.12 -2.83
CA LEU A 87 -5.71 -8.31 -2.57
C LEU A 87 -6.36 -9.51 -3.25
N TYR A 88 -5.56 -10.29 -3.97
CA TYR A 88 -5.99 -11.51 -4.64
C TYR A 88 -5.05 -12.66 -4.30
N ASP A 89 -5.60 -13.86 -4.22
CA ASP A 89 -4.80 -15.09 -4.07
C ASP A 89 -4.19 -15.53 -5.41
N LYS A 90 -3.39 -16.58 -5.38
CA LYS A 90 -2.76 -17.20 -6.57
C LYS A 90 -3.75 -17.67 -7.65
N ASN A 91 -5.04 -17.84 -7.30
CA ASN A 91 -6.10 -18.23 -8.22
C ASN A 91 -6.94 -17.04 -8.69
N ASN A 92 -6.49 -15.82 -8.39
CA ASN A 92 -7.18 -14.57 -8.69
C ASN A 92 -8.54 -14.40 -7.98
N ASN A 93 -8.73 -15.04 -6.83
CA ASN A 93 -9.90 -14.79 -5.99
C ASN A 93 -9.64 -13.55 -5.12
N PHE A 94 -10.63 -12.67 -5.05
CA PHE A 94 -10.56 -11.48 -4.19
C PHE A 94 -10.52 -11.89 -2.71
N ILE A 95 -9.52 -11.40 -1.99
CA ILE A 95 -9.29 -11.71 -0.56
C ILE A 95 -9.73 -10.54 0.34
N GLY A 96 -9.56 -9.32 -0.11
CA GLY A 96 -9.85 -8.13 0.67
C GLY A 96 -9.09 -6.91 0.16
N VAL A 97 -8.98 -5.88 0.98
CA VAL A 97 -8.20 -4.68 0.67
C VAL A 97 -7.06 -4.49 1.67
N GLU A 98 -5.97 -3.90 1.20
CA GLU A 98 -4.86 -3.45 2.04
C GLU A 98 -4.84 -1.93 2.13
N VAL A 99 -4.67 -1.43 3.34
CA VAL A 99 -4.51 -0.02 3.68
C VAL A 99 -3.15 0.15 4.36
N GLY A 100 -2.16 0.59 3.61
CA GLY A 100 -0.83 0.91 4.13
C GLY A 100 -0.80 2.35 4.63
N ALA A 101 -0.55 2.56 5.92
CA ALA A 101 -0.53 3.88 6.53
C ALA A 101 0.79 4.62 6.23
N PRO A 102 0.75 5.97 6.05
CA PRO A 102 1.95 6.78 5.93
C PRO A 102 2.72 6.85 7.25
N ALA A 103 3.98 7.26 7.18
CA ALA A 103 4.75 7.59 8.38
C ALA A 103 4.19 8.86 9.06
N ILE A 104 4.38 8.94 10.38
CA ILE A 104 4.18 10.18 11.13
C ILE A 104 5.30 11.18 10.83
N SER A 105 6.57 10.71 10.78
CA SER A 105 7.74 11.59 10.58
C SER A 105 8.90 10.95 9.83
N SER A 106 8.93 9.63 9.69
CA SER A 106 10.02 8.92 9.00
C SER A 106 10.09 9.27 7.50
N PRO A 107 11.28 9.17 6.87
CA PRO A 107 11.44 9.42 5.44
C PRO A 107 10.53 8.52 4.58
N SER A 108 10.08 9.05 3.46
CA SER A 108 9.23 8.36 2.48
C SER A 108 9.75 8.61 1.05
N PHE A 109 9.00 8.24 0.03
CA PHE A 109 9.38 8.51 -1.37
C PHE A 109 9.61 10.01 -1.63
N GLY A 110 8.80 10.89 -1.02
CA GLY A 110 8.96 12.33 -1.15
C GLY A 110 10.30 12.85 -0.67
N ASP A 111 10.84 12.26 0.39
CA ASP A 111 12.16 12.64 0.92
C ASP A 111 13.29 12.09 0.04
N THR A 112 13.05 10.98 -0.67
CA THR A 112 14.06 10.33 -1.53
C THR A 112 14.05 10.88 -2.95
N PHE A 113 12.88 11.11 -3.54
CA PHE A 113 12.71 11.41 -4.96
C PHE A 113 12.34 12.88 -5.23
N GLY A 114 11.98 13.64 -4.19
CA GLY A 114 11.66 15.07 -4.31
C GLY A 114 10.56 15.33 -5.35
N GLU A 115 10.86 16.15 -6.37
CA GLU A 115 9.91 16.48 -7.45
C GLU A 115 9.50 15.28 -8.31
N GLN A 116 10.32 14.23 -8.36
CA GLN A 116 10.04 13.01 -9.13
C GLN A 116 9.08 12.05 -8.42
N THR A 117 8.66 12.36 -7.19
CA THR A 117 7.80 11.48 -6.38
C THR A 117 6.53 11.08 -7.12
N GLN A 118 5.83 12.01 -7.75
CA GLN A 118 4.60 11.72 -8.49
C GLN A 118 4.84 10.75 -9.65
N THR A 119 5.94 10.90 -10.37
CA THR A 119 6.32 9.97 -11.46
C THR A 119 6.60 8.57 -10.93
N VAL A 120 7.23 8.48 -9.75
CA VAL A 120 7.48 7.19 -9.08
C VAL A 120 6.17 6.56 -8.61
N GLU A 121 5.26 7.34 -8.02
CA GLU A 121 3.93 6.88 -7.59
C GLU A 121 3.13 6.31 -8.77
N GLN A 122 3.07 7.03 -9.89
CA GLN A 122 2.43 6.56 -11.12
C GLN A 122 3.03 5.24 -11.63
N ALA A 123 4.36 5.17 -11.69
CA ALA A 123 5.04 3.97 -12.15
C ALA A 123 4.76 2.75 -11.26
N PHE A 124 4.59 2.95 -9.93
CA PHE A 124 4.18 1.87 -9.04
C PHE A 124 2.77 1.36 -9.35
N VAL A 125 1.82 2.25 -9.61
CA VAL A 125 0.45 1.87 -9.97
C VAL A 125 0.42 1.15 -11.32
N GLU A 126 1.20 1.61 -12.30
CA GLU A 126 1.30 0.99 -13.64
C GLU A 126 1.96 -0.40 -13.61
N GLU A 127 2.93 -0.64 -12.71
CA GLU A 127 3.63 -1.92 -12.59
C GLU A 127 2.86 -2.98 -11.80
N ASN A 128 1.93 -2.55 -10.91
CA ASN A 128 1.28 -3.40 -9.93
C ASN A 128 -0.24 -3.36 -10.10
N ASP A 129 -0.80 -4.30 -10.83
CA ASP A 129 -2.22 -4.34 -11.23
C ASP A 129 -3.21 -4.23 -10.04
N ASP A 130 -2.84 -4.77 -8.88
CA ASP A 130 -3.66 -4.77 -7.66
C ASP A 130 -3.50 -3.49 -6.83
N LEU A 131 -2.51 -2.67 -7.15
CA LEU A 131 -2.27 -1.39 -6.48
C LEU A 131 -3.16 -0.30 -7.09
N ILE A 132 -4.14 0.15 -6.33
CA ILE A 132 -5.09 1.18 -6.75
C ILE A 132 -4.47 2.57 -6.64
N TRP A 133 -3.70 2.79 -5.56
CA TRP A 133 -3.18 4.12 -5.27
C TRP A 133 -2.02 4.07 -4.29
N VAL A 134 -1.09 5.02 -4.46
CA VAL A 134 0.04 5.26 -3.57
C VAL A 134 0.28 6.76 -3.38
N ASN A 135 0.67 7.17 -2.19
CA ASN A 135 1.19 8.51 -1.91
C ASN A 135 2.42 8.39 -0.99
N GLY A 136 3.56 8.77 -1.52
CA GLY A 136 4.83 8.78 -0.80
C GLY A 136 5.29 10.18 -0.39
N ARG A 137 4.49 11.23 -0.66
CA ARG A 137 4.91 12.62 -0.44
C ARG A 137 4.63 13.10 0.98
N TYR A 138 3.46 12.78 1.52
CA TYR A 138 2.96 13.40 2.73
C TYR A 138 3.03 12.48 3.94
N LYS A 139 3.14 13.10 5.12
CA LYS A 139 3.11 12.44 6.42
C LYS A 139 1.72 12.59 7.03
N GLY A 140 1.32 11.61 7.83
CA GLY A 140 0.01 11.65 8.42
C GLY A 140 -0.45 10.32 9.02
N TYR A 141 -1.74 10.06 8.93
CA TYR A 141 -2.36 8.85 9.46
C TYR A 141 -3.59 8.45 8.65
N VAL A 142 -4.06 7.24 8.89
CA VAL A 142 -5.31 6.74 8.33
C VAL A 142 -6.38 6.72 9.41
N SER A 143 -7.60 7.13 9.07
CA SER A 143 -8.80 6.87 9.88
C SER A 143 -9.79 6.03 9.10
N LEU A 144 -10.43 5.10 9.78
CA LEU A 144 -11.48 4.28 9.25
C LEU A 144 -12.80 4.62 9.96
N ASP A 145 -13.86 4.85 9.17
CA ASP A 145 -15.22 4.92 9.65
C ASP A 145 -15.96 3.66 9.19
N ILE A 146 -16.35 2.81 10.15
CA ILE A 146 -16.78 1.44 9.89
C ILE A 146 -18.29 1.36 10.14
N THR A 147 -19.02 0.95 9.12
CA THR A 147 -20.45 0.66 9.18
C THR A 147 -20.71 -0.81 8.85
N GLU A 148 -21.93 -1.26 8.91
CA GLU A 148 -22.30 -2.59 8.45
C GLU A 148 -22.16 -2.75 6.93
N GLU A 149 -22.33 -1.67 6.17
CA GLU A 149 -22.41 -1.68 4.70
C GLU A 149 -21.06 -1.40 4.03
N HIS A 150 -20.26 -0.50 4.62
CA HIS A 150 -19.00 -0.05 4.04
C HIS A 150 -18.01 0.43 5.12
N ILE A 151 -16.76 0.53 4.71
CA ILE A 151 -15.70 1.21 5.47
C ILE A 151 -15.20 2.39 4.66
N ASP A 152 -15.28 3.59 5.25
CA ASP A 152 -14.69 4.80 4.71
C ASP A 152 -13.26 4.95 5.21
N VAL A 153 -12.31 4.88 4.28
CA VAL A 153 -10.88 5.01 4.54
C VAL A 153 -10.44 6.41 4.18
N SER A 154 -9.91 7.15 5.15
CA SER A 154 -9.41 8.51 4.96
C SER A 154 -7.92 8.61 5.30
N PHE A 155 -7.10 8.88 4.30
CA PHE A 155 -5.68 9.21 4.49
C PHE A 155 -5.57 10.71 4.78
N LYS A 156 -5.21 11.08 6.00
CA LYS A 156 -5.12 12.45 6.48
C LYS A 156 -3.66 12.88 6.57
N TYR A 157 -3.37 14.06 6.05
CA TYR A 157 -2.01 14.55 5.86
C TYR A 157 -1.80 15.94 6.43
N VAL A 158 -0.54 16.25 6.69
CA VAL A 158 -0.05 17.58 7.02
C VAL A 158 0.91 18.08 5.94
N SER A 159 0.97 19.41 5.77
CA SER A 159 1.82 20.05 4.76
C SER A 159 3.31 19.83 5.03
N THR A 160 3.70 19.73 6.29
CA THR A 160 5.08 19.48 6.72
C THR A 160 5.11 18.93 8.14
N VAL A 161 6.15 18.16 8.45
CA VAL A 161 6.50 17.73 9.82
C VAL A 161 7.82 18.38 10.28
N LYS A 162 8.40 19.27 9.46
CA LYS A 162 9.67 19.95 9.74
C LYS A 162 9.48 21.29 10.45
N SER A 163 8.24 21.76 10.59
CA SER A 163 7.86 22.99 11.27
C SER A 163 6.64 22.77 12.15
N LYS A 164 6.50 23.62 13.19
CA LYS A 164 5.26 23.69 13.97
C LYS A 164 4.15 24.44 13.23
N ASP A 165 4.51 25.24 12.24
CA ASP A 165 3.58 25.91 11.33
C ASP A 165 3.23 24.97 10.19
N TYR A 166 2.20 24.15 10.39
CA TYR A 166 1.69 23.23 9.38
C TYR A 166 0.19 23.44 9.15
N THR A 167 -0.30 22.99 8.02
CA THR A 167 -1.72 22.97 7.69
C THR A 167 -2.17 21.54 7.39
N ALA A 168 -3.41 21.23 7.74
CA ALA A 168 -4.03 19.97 7.27
C ALA A 168 -4.27 20.07 5.76
N LEU A 169 -3.92 18.99 5.05
CA LEU A 169 -4.15 18.88 3.61
C LEU A 169 -5.50 18.19 3.34
N LYS A 170 -5.99 18.33 2.10
CA LYS A 170 -7.15 17.58 1.65
C LYS A 170 -6.85 16.07 1.76
N PRO A 171 -7.69 15.29 2.46
CA PRO A 171 -7.49 13.85 2.57
C PRO A 171 -7.72 13.14 1.24
N SER A 172 -7.06 11.99 1.06
CA SER A 172 -7.44 11.00 0.06
C SER A 172 -8.46 10.06 0.68
N PHE A 173 -9.51 9.74 -0.08
CA PHE A 173 -10.67 9.02 0.43
C PHE A 173 -11.01 7.82 -0.45
N PHE A 174 -11.29 6.68 0.18
CA PHE A 174 -11.72 5.45 -0.47
C PHE A 174 -12.87 4.83 0.32
N ARG A 175 -13.89 4.33 -0.39
CA ARG A 175 -14.98 3.56 0.21
C ARG A 175 -14.82 2.10 -0.15
N VAL A 176 -14.68 1.27 0.86
CA VAL A 176 -14.63 -0.19 0.72
C VAL A 176 -16.03 -0.74 0.94
N GLU A 177 -16.63 -1.31 -0.09
CA GLU A 177 -17.89 -1.98 0.01
C GLU A 177 -17.71 -3.42 0.51
N HIS A 178 -18.73 -3.93 1.21
CA HIS A 178 -18.69 -5.29 1.74
C HIS A 178 -18.52 -6.31 0.62
N ASN A 179 -17.46 -7.13 0.76
CA ASN A 179 -17.13 -8.25 -0.12
C ASN A 179 -16.97 -7.91 -1.61
N LYS A 180 -16.50 -6.70 -1.90
CA LYS A 180 -16.23 -6.26 -3.27
C LYS A 180 -14.85 -5.66 -3.38
N PRO A 181 -14.12 -5.93 -4.49
CA PRO A 181 -12.92 -5.19 -4.81
C PRO A 181 -13.27 -3.72 -5.03
N PHE A 182 -12.33 -2.85 -4.68
CA PHE A 182 -12.45 -1.43 -5.00
C PHE A 182 -12.36 -1.25 -6.53
N SER A 183 -13.28 -0.48 -7.06
CA SER A 183 -13.26 -0.01 -8.46
C SER A 183 -13.40 1.52 -8.46
N SER A 184 -12.53 2.21 -9.19
CA SER A 184 -12.55 3.67 -9.37
C SER A 184 -13.71 4.13 -10.22
#